data_c5aa084ca4e9f5c46066fce2a9d34f70
#
_entry.id   c5aa084ca4e9f5c46066fce2a9d34f70
#
_cell.length_a   1.000
_cell.length_b   1.000
_cell.length_c   1.000
_cell.angle_alpha   90.00
_cell.angle_beta   90.00
_cell.angle_gamma   90.00
#
_symmetry.space_group_name_H-M   'P 1'
#
loop_
_entity.id
_entity.type
_entity.pdbx_description
1 polymer ?
#
loop_
_entity_poly.entity_id
_entity_poly.type
_entity_poly.pdbx_seq_one_letter_code
_entity_poly.pdbx_strand_id
1 'polypeptide(L)'
;YDIGACDWSSDVCSSDLNYLLDLEVASDGKIWYGEGFSAGYYDPASGQFGHYRESGTVFSVYEDERNRLWLAKYGGGLRGYDSSSDEFIKIGIPDPADPDKLMFPYMGGIFQDSHGYLWLGSYAPWIGGFFRFDPETQQFNIFDLPEAHDFCEDRRGLIWIASVNGLYRFDPETEEFLRYEEADGLASNIVQTIEEDHAGRLWIATDNGLSRFDPATNTFRNYFQSDGLPANKFYYPSYQNQAGELFFWGEFGLLYFHPDSIRDNTIPPKLAFTGLDLFGEPVPAGTDSPLDKPLSLTRQVDLSHWQNDLTIHYAALHFKNPEKNSYQVKLDHYDDDWRDAGQQRFANYTNLNPGRYTFRVRGSNSDGVWNNEDIALSINIRPPWYWNIWSQWLYALLLIAGLYALYQFQLRRRLALAEADRLRELDEFKSRFYTNITHEFRTPLTVIQGMTGVIAEKATNKFNTEIDSIQRNSQQLLDQINRLLDLSKLDAGKLDLQLVQGDILP
;
A
#
# COMPACT_ATOMS: atom_id res chain seq x y z
N TYR A 1 -6.81 44.41 -36.25
CA TYR A 1 -6.14 44.75 -37.51
C TYR A 1 -6.23 43.51 -38.38
N ASP A 2 -7.04 43.63 -39.50
CA ASP A 2 -7.00 42.65 -40.58
C ASP A 2 -5.59 42.71 -41.18
N ILE A 3 -4.80 41.70 -40.99
CA ILE A 3 -3.60 41.47 -41.78
C ILE A 3 -4.13 41.02 -43.16
N GLY A 4 -4.32 41.97 -44.07
CA GLY A 4 -4.63 41.67 -45.43
C GLY A 4 -3.59 40.71 -45.97
N ALA A 5 -4.04 39.69 -46.70
CA ALA A 5 -3.19 38.71 -47.34
C ALA A 5 -2.11 39.46 -48.15
N CYS A 6 -0.89 39.53 -47.63
CA CYS A 6 0.26 39.96 -48.38
C CYS A 6 0.45 38.96 -49.52
N ASP A 7 0.49 39.49 -50.76
CA ASP A 7 0.87 38.71 -51.92
C ASP A 7 2.35 38.34 -51.80
N TRP A 8 2.62 37.16 -51.34
CA TRP A 8 3.96 36.58 -51.11
C TRP A 8 4.65 36.13 -52.39
N SER A 9 4.26 36.69 -53.52
CA SER A 9 4.69 36.21 -54.83
C SER A 9 5.94 36.86 -55.39
N SER A 10 6.68 37.76 -54.70
CA SER A 10 7.92 38.30 -55.17
C SER A 10 9.08 38.28 -54.18
N ASP A 11 10.00 37.37 -54.44
CA ASP A 11 11.42 37.41 -54.12
C ASP A 11 11.95 37.16 -52.70
N VAL A 12 11.12 36.87 -51.73
CA VAL A 12 11.57 36.17 -50.50
C VAL A 12 11.15 34.72 -50.71
N CYS A 13 12.10 33.89 -51.07
CA CYS A 13 11.87 32.46 -51.23
C CYS A 13 11.21 31.88 -50.02
N SER A 14 10.05 31.30 -50.20
CA SER A 14 9.28 30.54 -49.20
C SER A 14 10.03 29.34 -48.59
N SER A 15 11.29 29.16 -48.92
CA SER A 15 12.20 28.16 -48.39
C SER A 15 12.95 28.59 -47.12
N ASP A 16 13.04 29.89 -46.81
CA ASP A 16 13.95 30.41 -45.79
C ASP A 16 13.25 30.74 -44.46
N LEU A 17 11.91 30.89 -44.46
CA LEU A 17 11.12 31.11 -43.21
C LEU A 17 10.62 29.83 -42.55
N ASN A 18 11.21 28.70 -42.83
CA ASN A 18 10.69 27.40 -42.36
C ASN A 18 10.83 27.14 -40.86
N TYR A 19 11.57 27.95 -40.11
CA TYR A 19 11.78 27.78 -38.68
C TYR A 19 11.98 29.14 -37.99
N LEU A 20 10.91 29.94 -37.89
CA LEU A 20 10.87 31.09 -37.00
C LEU A 20 10.83 30.58 -35.57
N LEU A 21 11.82 30.96 -34.76
CA LEU A 21 11.98 30.43 -33.41
C LEU A 21 11.61 31.45 -32.34
N ASP A 22 11.84 32.74 -32.60
CA ASP A 22 11.55 33.81 -31.65
C ASP A 22 11.30 35.12 -32.34
N LEU A 23 10.52 36.00 -31.70
CA LEU A 23 10.12 37.32 -32.18
C LEU A 23 10.21 38.35 -31.06
N GLU A 24 10.87 39.46 -31.30
CA GLU A 24 10.98 40.58 -30.36
C GLU A 24 10.56 41.88 -31.02
N VAL A 25 9.69 42.63 -30.34
CA VAL A 25 9.29 43.97 -30.80
C VAL A 25 10.17 44.99 -30.14
N ALA A 26 11.16 45.49 -30.86
CA ALA A 26 12.11 46.46 -30.37
C ALA A 26 11.50 47.82 -30.11
N SER A 27 12.13 48.61 -29.26
CA SER A 27 11.74 49.97 -28.90
C SER A 27 11.70 50.94 -30.05
N ASP A 28 12.43 50.68 -31.16
CA ASP A 28 12.41 51.45 -32.42
C ASP A 28 11.21 51.05 -33.32
N GLY A 29 10.37 50.10 -32.91
CA GLY A 29 9.19 49.63 -33.60
C GLY A 29 9.48 48.55 -34.66
N LYS A 30 10.70 48.11 -34.82
CA LYS A 30 11.03 46.96 -35.67
C LYS A 30 10.66 45.67 -34.95
N ILE A 31 10.28 44.67 -35.73
CA ILE A 31 10.02 43.31 -35.29
C ILE A 31 11.23 42.47 -35.66
N TRP A 32 12.04 42.14 -34.64
CA TRP A 32 13.20 41.28 -34.81
C TRP A 32 12.78 39.82 -34.74
N TYR A 33 13.47 38.96 -35.47
CA TYR A 33 13.21 37.54 -35.49
C TYR A 33 14.49 36.72 -35.56
N GLY A 34 14.43 35.54 -34.91
CA GLY A 34 15.44 34.51 -34.99
C GLY A 34 14.95 33.33 -35.84
N GLU A 35 15.81 32.83 -36.73
CA GLU A 35 15.54 31.67 -37.56
C GLU A 35 16.71 30.71 -37.64
N GLY A 36 16.55 29.58 -38.35
CA GLY A 36 17.50 28.47 -38.36
C GLY A 36 18.98 28.84 -38.53
N PHE A 37 19.32 29.84 -39.38
CA PHE A 37 20.73 30.27 -39.64
C PHE A 37 20.85 31.76 -39.80
N SER A 38 19.89 32.54 -39.32
CA SER A 38 19.92 33.99 -39.47
C SER A 38 19.11 34.67 -38.38
N ALA A 39 19.38 35.94 -38.15
CA ALA A 39 18.49 36.90 -37.55
C ALA A 39 18.07 37.95 -38.56
N GLY A 40 16.91 38.52 -38.34
CA GLY A 40 16.45 39.62 -39.20
C GLY A 40 15.46 40.53 -38.48
N TYR A 41 15.07 41.58 -39.16
CA TYR A 41 13.98 42.40 -38.67
C TYR A 41 13.02 42.78 -39.82
N TYR A 42 11.79 43.02 -39.46
CA TYR A 42 10.80 43.67 -40.25
C TYR A 42 10.51 45.05 -39.66
N ASP A 43 10.61 46.10 -40.53
CA ASP A 43 10.23 47.46 -40.16
C ASP A 43 8.81 47.75 -40.65
N PRO A 44 7.79 47.81 -39.78
CA PRO A 44 6.42 48.09 -40.18
C PRO A 44 6.23 49.49 -40.78
N ALA A 45 7.09 50.47 -40.42
CA ALA A 45 6.97 51.84 -40.91
C ALA A 45 7.45 52.00 -42.37
N SER A 46 8.50 51.31 -42.76
CA SER A 46 9.07 51.36 -44.11
C SER A 46 8.66 50.16 -44.97
N GLY A 47 8.16 49.08 -44.38
CA GLY A 47 7.89 47.79 -45.03
C GLY A 47 9.15 47.03 -45.42
N GLN A 48 10.30 47.40 -44.89
CA GLN A 48 11.60 46.80 -45.24
C GLN A 48 11.99 45.66 -44.32
N PHE A 49 12.73 44.71 -44.88
CA PHE A 49 13.37 43.60 -44.13
C PHE A 49 14.88 43.82 -44.06
N GLY A 50 15.45 43.68 -42.90
CA GLY A 50 16.89 43.51 -42.68
C GLY A 50 17.20 42.04 -42.44
N HIS A 51 18.40 41.60 -42.84
CA HIS A 51 18.79 40.20 -42.69
C HIS A 51 20.28 40.07 -42.36
N TYR A 52 20.58 39.32 -41.30
CA TYR A 52 21.91 39.07 -40.79
C TYR A 52 22.18 37.59 -40.86
N ARG A 53 23.14 37.17 -41.67
CA ARG A 53 23.58 35.78 -41.74
C ARG A 53 24.36 35.40 -40.49
N GLU A 54 23.93 34.35 -39.85
CA GLU A 54 24.55 33.81 -38.67
C GLU A 54 24.99 32.34 -38.85
N SER A 55 26.06 31.93 -38.17
CA SER A 55 26.50 30.54 -38.16
C SER A 55 25.80 29.82 -37.00
N GLY A 56 24.82 28.97 -37.24
CA GLY A 56 24.02 28.27 -36.29
C GLY A 56 22.67 28.93 -35.98
N THR A 57 21.78 28.17 -35.40
CA THR A 57 20.39 28.56 -35.17
C THR A 57 20.26 29.66 -34.12
N VAL A 58 19.51 30.74 -34.45
CA VAL A 58 19.16 31.79 -33.50
C VAL A 58 17.89 31.35 -32.76
N PHE A 59 18.04 31.04 -31.47
CA PHE A 59 16.94 30.56 -30.64
C PHE A 59 16.13 31.65 -29.99
N SER A 60 16.81 32.75 -29.58
CA SER A 60 16.14 33.88 -28.95
C SER A 60 16.75 35.20 -29.41
N VAL A 61 15.89 36.18 -29.56
CA VAL A 61 16.19 37.59 -29.84
C VAL A 61 15.60 38.39 -28.68
N TYR A 62 16.37 39.30 -28.12
CA TYR A 62 15.95 40.04 -26.95
C TYR A 62 16.49 41.49 -26.98
N GLU A 63 15.63 42.48 -26.72
CA GLU A 63 16.04 43.86 -26.48
C GLU A 63 16.06 44.13 -24.95
N ASP A 64 17.21 44.55 -24.43
CA ASP A 64 17.33 44.88 -22.99
C ASP A 64 16.75 46.27 -22.67
N GLU A 65 16.59 46.60 -21.40
CA GLU A 65 16.05 47.90 -20.93
C GLU A 65 16.86 49.12 -21.41
N ARG A 66 18.09 48.91 -21.89
CA ARG A 66 18.90 49.97 -22.53
C ARG A 66 18.87 49.96 -24.02
N ASN A 67 17.89 49.28 -24.61
CA ASN A 67 17.71 49.13 -26.06
C ASN A 67 18.90 48.48 -26.76
N ARG A 68 19.63 47.58 -26.09
CA ARG A 68 20.68 46.76 -26.69
C ARG A 68 20.05 45.45 -27.14
N LEU A 69 20.34 45.04 -28.36
CA LEU A 69 19.80 43.83 -28.94
C LEU A 69 20.76 42.65 -28.74
N TRP A 70 20.22 41.52 -28.32
CA TRP A 70 20.95 40.31 -28.00
C TRP A 70 20.39 39.11 -28.78
N LEU A 71 21.29 38.20 -29.19
CA LEU A 71 20.92 36.92 -29.80
C LEU A 71 21.50 35.75 -28.97
N ALA A 72 20.66 34.78 -28.60
CA ALA A 72 21.09 33.50 -28.11
C ALA A 72 21.11 32.46 -29.23
N LYS A 73 22.19 31.70 -29.30
CA LYS A 73 22.42 30.83 -30.48
C LYS A 73 22.79 29.41 -30.10
N TYR A 74 22.23 28.48 -30.88
CA TYR A 74 22.67 27.09 -30.83
C TYR A 74 23.99 26.92 -31.58
N GLY A 75 25.05 26.66 -30.82
CA GLY A 75 26.42 26.53 -31.38
C GLY A 75 27.12 27.83 -31.66
N GLY A 76 26.73 28.92 -31.02
CA GLY A 76 27.34 30.23 -31.28
C GLY A 76 27.44 31.16 -30.10
N GLY A 77 26.91 30.74 -28.92
CA GLY A 77 26.89 31.56 -27.71
C GLY A 77 26.02 32.81 -27.79
N LEU A 78 26.31 33.79 -26.95
CA LEU A 78 25.66 35.09 -26.93
C LEU A 78 26.25 36.02 -28.00
N ARG A 79 25.39 36.87 -28.62
CA ARG A 79 25.76 37.94 -29.49
C ARG A 79 25.13 39.24 -29.01
N GLY A 80 25.88 40.31 -29.08
CA GLY A 80 25.39 41.66 -28.90
C GLY A 80 25.41 42.41 -30.24
N TYR A 81 24.37 43.16 -30.55
CA TYR A 81 24.34 44.01 -31.76
C TYR A 81 25.13 45.28 -31.55
N ASP A 82 26.05 45.54 -32.45
CA ASP A 82 26.80 46.80 -32.49
C ASP A 82 26.26 47.68 -33.62
N SER A 83 25.56 48.74 -33.27
CA SER A 83 24.96 49.68 -34.19
C SER A 83 25.97 50.50 -34.99
N SER A 84 27.26 50.54 -34.53
CA SER A 84 28.32 51.29 -35.25
C SER A 84 28.87 50.52 -36.44
N SER A 85 28.95 49.20 -36.32
CA SER A 85 29.39 48.30 -37.39
C SER A 85 28.25 47.64 -38.15
N ASP A 86 27.00 47.77 -37.67
CA ASP A 86 25.81 47.06 -38.17
C ASP A 86 26.03 45.54 -38.19
N GLU A 87 26.62 44.99 -37.13
CA GLU A 87 26.94 43.57 -37.00
C GLU A 87 26.67 43.03 -35.59
N PHE A 88 26.45 41.72 -35.51
CA PHE A 88 26.38 41.01 -34.23
C PHE A 88 27.74 40.50 -33.78
N ILE A 89 28.23 41.01 -32.65
CA ILE A 89 29.52 40.68 -32.07
C ILE A 89 29.41 39.50 -31.14
N LYS A 90 30.34 38.55 -31.24
CA LYS A 90 30.44 37.38 -30.38
C LYS A 90 30.89 37.74 -28.95
N ILE A 91 30.14 37.26 -27.97
CA ILE A 91 30.48 37.35 -26.57
C ILE A 91 30.75 35.94 -26.05
N GLY A 92 32.01 35.68 -25.75
CA GLY A 92 32.43 34.34 -25.28
C GLY A 92 32.41 34.25 -23.78
N ILE A 93 32.08 33.08 -23.28
CA ILE A 93 32.15 32.73 -21.87
C ILE A 93 33.55 32.20 -21.57
N PRO A 94 34.24 32.67 -20.53
CA PRO A 94 35.50 32.10 -20.12
C PRO A 94 35.38 30.62 -19.75
N ASP A 95 36.27 29.78 -20.27
CA ASP A 95 36.32 28.37 -19.91
C ASP A 95 36.71 28.23 -18.42
N PRO A 96 35.91 27.58 -17.55
CA PRO A 96 36.27 27.38 -16.16
C PRO A 96 37.57 26.63 -15.95
N ALA A 97 37.97 25.78 -16.90
CA ALA A 97 39.25 25.05 -16.87
C ALA A 97 40.46 25.85 -17.41
N ASP A 98 40.22 26.84 -18.28
CA ASP A 98 41.23 27.69 -18.92
C ASP A 98 40.61 29.07 -19.22
N PRO A 99 40.72 30.05 -18.27
CA PRO A 99 40.07 31.35 -18.42
C PRO A 99 40.55 32.20 -19.63
N ASP A 100 41.68 31.85 -20.22
CA ASP A 100 42.16 32.51 -21.43
C ASP A 100 41.46 32.00 -22.69
N LYS A 101 40.69 30.95 -22.59
CA LYS A 101 39.88 30.35 -23.65
C LYS A 101 38.41 30.74 -23.54
N LEU A 102 37.81 31.14 -24.64
CA LEU A 102 36.40 31.45 -24.70
C LEU A 102 35.58 30.27 -25.26
N MET A 103 34.48 29.99 -24.58
CA MET A 103 33.48 29.02 -24.99
C MET A 103 32.27 29.74 -25.61
N PHE A 104 31.61 29.05 -26.52
CA PHE A 104 30.37 29.49 -27.15
C PHE A 104 29.32 28.36 -27.05
N PRO A 105 28.70 28.20 -25.87
CA PRO A 105 27.76 27.13 -25.66
C PRO A 105 26.52 27.24 -26.54
N TYR A 106 25.71 26.18 -26.54
CA TYR A 106 24.38 26.19 -27.12
C TYR A 106 23.45 26.93 -26.17
N MET A 107 23.03 28.15 -26.58
CA MET A 107 22.17 28.99 -25.76
C MET A 107 20.72 28.94 -26.26
N GLY A 108 19.77 28.98 -25.33
CA GLY A 108 18.33 29.00 -25.54
C GLY A 108 17.72 30.37 -25.24
N GLY A 109 16.75 30.42 -24.34
CA GLY A 109 16.06 31.66 -23.97
C GLY A 109 16.96 32.72 -23.33
N ILE A 110 16.60 33.98 -23.51
CA ILE A 110 17.18 35.16 -22.85
C ILE A 110 16.10 35.81 -22.01
N PHE A 111 16.43 36.20 -20.82
CA PHE A 111 15.57 36.93 -19.90
C PHE A 111 16.40 37.99 -19.15
N GLN A 112 15.89 39.21 -18.97
CA GLN A 112 16.52 40.25 -18.16
C GLN A 112 15.79 40.35 -16.80
N ASP A 113 16.54 40.28 -15.70
CA ASP A 113 16.00 40.54 -14.38
C ASP A 113 15.92 42.05 -14.06
N SER A 114 15.21 42.41 -13.00
CA SER A 114 15.04 43.79 -12.52
C SER A 114 16.35 44.47 -12.09
N HIS A 115 17.45 43.74 -11.96
CA HIS A 115 18.80 44.26 -11.67
C HIS A 115 19.60 44.52 -12.97
N GLY A 116 19.05 44.17 -14.11
CA GLY A 116 19.66 44.36 -15.42
C GLY A 116 20.58 43.21 -15.87
N TYR A 117 20.65 42.12 -15.15
CA TYR A 117 21.37 40.92 -15.57
C TYR A 117 20.59 40.14 -16.62
N LEU A 118 21.29 39.58 -17.59
CA LEU A 118 20.69 38.67 -18.57
C LEU A 118 20.86 37.20 -18.08
N TRP A 119 19.75 36.48 -18.01
CA TRP A 119 19.73 35.06 -17.75
C TRP A 119 19.64 34.30 -19.07
N LEU A 120 20.50 33.31 -19.23
CA LEU A 120 20.70 32.62 -20.51
C LEU A 120 20.60 31.10 -20.26
N GLY A 121 19.63 30.46 -20.86
CA GLY A 121 19.49 29.02 -20.85
C GLY A 121 20.58 28.32 -21.67
N SER A 122 21.01 27.13 -21.29
CA SER A 122 21.98 26.34 -22.04
C SER A 122 21.46 24.93 -22.31
N TYR A 123 21.61 24.49 -23.55
CA TYR A 123 21.37 23.12 -24.00
C TYR A 123 22.68 22.30 -24.02
N ALA A 124 23.75 22.80 -23.41
CA ALA A 124 25.05 22.14 -23.41
C ALA A 124 25.36 21.54 -22.03
N PRO A 125 25.13 20.24 -21.80
CA PRO A 125 25.26 19.61 -20.49
C PRO A 125 26.71 19.58 -19.93
N TRP A 126 27.69 19.93 -20.75
CA TRP A 126 29.13 19.93 -20.36
C TRP A 126 29.67 21.30 -19.93
N ILE A 127 28.85 22.38 -19.91
CA ILE A 127 29.29 23.75 -19.61
C ILE A 127 28.46 24.38 -18.47
N GLY A 128 27.52 23.66 -17.89
CA GLY A 128 26.54 24.19 -16.95
C GLY A 128 25.16 24.39 -17.59
N GLY A 129 24.13 24.47 -16.76
CA GLY A 129 22.74 24.51 -17.20
C GLY A 129 22.25 25.88 -17.63
N PHE A 130 22.82 26.97 -17.08
CA PHE A 130 22.48 28.35 -17.44
C PHE A 130 23.52 29.34 -16.92
N PHE A 131 23.40 30.58 -17.42
CA PHE A 131 24.35 31.65 -17.13
C PHE A 131 23.60 32.90 -16.71
N ARG A 132 24.20 33.67 -15.78
CA ARG A 132 23.84 35.05 -15.51
C ARG A 132 24.94 35.94 -16.10
N PHE A 133 24.60 36.82 -17.01
CA PHE A 133 25.52 37.74 -17.71
C PHE A 133 25.24 39.16 -17.28
N ASP A 134 26.29 39.87 -16.92
CA ASP A 134 26.26 41.32 -16.68
C ASP A 134 26.63 42.06 -17.95
N PRO A 135 25.69 42.72 -18.59
CA PRO A 135 25.95 43.46 -19.83
C PRO A 135 26.88 44.67 -19.68
N GLU A 136 27.05 45.19 -18.44
CA GLU A 136 27.91 46.35 -18.17
C GLU A 136 29.37 45.93 -17.99
N THR A 137 29.61 44.89 -17.23
CA THR A 137 30.95 44.39 -16.96
C THR A 137 31.40 43.29 -17.89
N GLN A 138 30.48 42.76 -18.71
CA GLN A 138 30.65 41.60 -19.58
C GLN A 138 31.11 40.32 -18.83
N GLN A 139 30.72 40.18 -17.57
CA GLN A 139 31.07 39.03 -16.75
C GLN A 139 29.95 38.02 -16.74
N PHE A 140 30.34 36.72 -16.68
CA PHE A 140 29.44 35.61 -16.55
C PHE A 140 29.56 34.93 -15.20
N ASN A 141 28.38 34.61 -14.62
CA ASN A 141 28.27 33.60 -13.57
C ASN A 141 27.71 32.33 -14.21
N ILE A 142 28.37 31.19 -13.96
CA ILE A 142 28.00 29.88 -14.50
C ILE A 142 27.39 29.09 -13.39
N PHE A 143 26.17 28.55 -13.65
CA PHE A 143 25.45 27.69 -12.70
C PHE A 143 25.41 26.26 -13.25
N ASP A 144 26.02 25.33 -12.50
CA ASP A 144 26.08 23.91 -12.83
C ASP A 144 24.78 23.21 -12.39
N LEU A 145 23.71 23.46 -13.15
CA LEU A 145 22.38 22.89 -12.97
C LEU A 145 21.90 22.27 -14.27
N PRO A 146 20.76 21.54 -14.24
CA PRO A 146 20.20 21.00 -15.47
C PRO A 146 19.87 22.10 -16.50
N GLU A 147 19.76 21.69 -17.74
CA GLU A 147 19.36 22.48 -18.90
C GLU A 147 18.13 23.35 -18.60
N ALA A 148 18.24 24.67 -18.82
CA ALA A 148 17.18 25.64 -18.58
C ALA A 148 16.59 26.11 -19.90
N HIS A 149 15.27 26.12 -20.00
CA HIS A 149 14.51 26.51 -21.18
C HIS A 149 14.04 27.96 -21.11
N ASP A 150 13.58 28.38 -19.92
CA ASP A 150 12.92 29.67 -19.72
C ASP A 150 13.14 30.19 -18.30
N PHE A 151 12.95 31.51 -18.12
CA PHE A 151 13.13 32.22 -16.85
C PHE A 151 11.98 33.19 -16.63
N CYS A 152 11.62 33.38 -15.36
CA CYS A 152 10.62 34.37 -14.96
C CYS A 152 11.04 34.96 -13.61
N GLU A 153 11.04 36.28 -13.48
CA GLU A 153 11.22 36.97 -12.20
C GLU A 153 9.84 37.23 -11.59
N ASP A 154 9.62 36.76 -10.35
CA ASP A 154 8.38 37.07 -9.65
C ASP A 154 8.45 38.45 -8.98
N ARG A 155 7.29 38.97 -8.55
CA ARG A 155 7.16 40.28 -7.90
C ARG A 155 8.00 40.45 -6.62
N ARG A 156 8.58 39.39 -6.09
CA ARG A 156 9.46 39.40 -4.94
C ARG A 156 10.93 39.45 -5.33
N GLY A 157 11.22 39.46 -6.63
CA GLY A 157 12.59 39.42 -7.17
C GLY A 157 13.22 38.04 -7.18
N LEU A 158 12.43 36.95 -7.00
CA LEU A 158 12.93 35.59 -7.10
C LEU A 158 12.91 35.14 -8.56
N ILE A 159 13.96 34.49 -9.00
CA ILE A 159 14.08 34.00 -10.36
C ILE A 159 13.59 32.55 -10.41
N TRP A 160 12.58 32.31 -11.26
CA TRP A 160 12.06 30.98 -11.53
C TRP A 160 12.64 30.46 -12.84
N ILE A 161 13.02 29.19 -12.85
CA ILE A 161 13.80 28.60 -13.94
C ILE A 161 13.09 27.33 -14.40
N ALA A 162 12.64 27.32 -15.64
CA ALA A 162 12.09 26.14 -16.31
C ALA A 162 13.24 25.22 -16.73
N SER A 163 13.28 23.98 -16.28
CA SER A 163 14.33 23.05 -16.66
C SER A 163 13.80 21.67 -17.06
N VAL A 164 14.66 20.88 -17.67
CA VAL A 164 14.37 19.45 -17.99
C VAL A 164 14.30 18.56 -16.74
N ASN A 165 14.61 19.08 -15.57
CA ASN A 165 14.65 18.33 -14.31
C ASN A 165 13.92 19.04 -13.18
N GLY A 166 12.76 19.63 -13.47
CA GLY A 166 11.91 20.32 -12.51
C GLY A 166 11.94 21.83 -12.66
N LEU A 167 11.17 22.47 -11.78
CA LEU A 167 11.11 23.92 -11.62
C LEU A 167 12.09 24.34 -10.53
N TYR A 168 13.01 25.25 -10.83
CA TYR A 168 13.91 25.81 -9.83
C TYR A 168 13.50 27.24 -9.46
N ARG A 169 13.64 27.57 -8.20
CA ARG A 169 13.55 28.93 -7.68
C ARG A 169 14.93 29.34 -7.19
N PHE A 170 15.45 30.44 -7.69
CA PHE A 170 16.69 31.05 -7.26
C PHE A 170 16.40 32.34 -6.51
N ASP A 171 17.04 32.50 -5.36
CA ASP A 171 17.00 33.73 -4.58
C ASP A 171 18.29 34.50 -4.83
N PRO A 172 18.24 35.68 -5.49
CA PRO A 172 19.43 36.47 -5.81
C PRO A 172 20.16 37.04 -4.58
N GLU A 173 19.46 37.20 -3.44
CA GLU A 173 20.07 37.75 -2.20
C GLU A 173 20.87 36.69 -1.45
N THR A 174 20.39 35.46 -1.40
CA THR A 174 21.03 34.36 -0.67
C THR A 174 21.85 33.43 -1.56
N GLU A 175 21.68 33.54 -2.87
CA GLU A 175 22.22 32.64 -3.91
C GLU A 175 21.80 31.16 -3.70
N GLU A 176 20.66 30.91 -3.03
CA GLU A 176 20.14 29.58 -2.78
C GLU A 176 19.14 29.14 -3.86
N PHE A 177 19.18 27.83 -4.17
CA PHE A 177 18.24 27.19 -5.08
C PHE A 177 17.28 26.31 -4.31
N LEU A 178 15.99 26.38 -4.68
CA LEU A 178 14.97 25.42 -4.27
C LEU A 178 14.39 24.78 -5.53
N ARG A 179 14.30 23.45 -5.53
CA ARG A 179 13.74 22.66 -6.63
C ARG A 179 12.37 22.16 -6.28
N TYR A 180 11.46 22.18 -7.25
CA TYR A 180 10.15 21.55 -7.21
C TYR A 180 10.05 20.50 -8.31
N GLU A 181 9.43 19.35 -7.99
CA GLU A 181 9.29 18.22 -8.88
C GLU A 181 7.88 17.61 -8.81
N GLU A 182 7.60 16.56 -9.59
CA GLU A 182 6.30 15.86 -9.58
C GLU A 182 5.91 15.39 -8.18
N ALA A 183 6.86 15.00 -7.34
CA ALA A 183 6.61 14.62 -5.94
C ALA A 183 6.06 15.77 -5.09
N ASP A 184 6.37 17.02 -5.45
CA ASP A 184 5.84 18.23 -4.79
C ASP A 184 4.51 18.69 -5.39
N GLY A 185 4.08 18.08 -6.49
CA GLY A 185 2.80 18.34 -7.15
C GLY A 185 2.91 18.98 -8.53
N LEU A 186 4.09 19.15 -9.12
CA LEU A 186 4.27 19.62 -10.50
C LEU A 186 3.69 18.60 -11.50
N ALA A 187 3.17 19.06 -12.64
CA ALA A 187 2.54 18.17 -13.63
C ALA A 187 3.54 17.24 -14.33
N SER A 188 4.75 17.73 -14.60
CA SER A 188 5.89 16.97 -15.11
C SER A 188 7.20 17.68 -14.75
N ASN A 189 8.28 16.90 -14.62
CA ASN A 189 9.62 17.42 -14.36
C ASN A 189 10.25 18.11 -15.59
N ILE A 190 9.71 17.95 -16.79
CA ILE A 190 10.19 18.64 -17.98
C ILE A 190 9.40 19.94 -18.15
N VAL A 191 9.94 21.00 -17.59
CA VAL A 191 9.33 22.34 -17.63
C VAL A 191 9.78 23.06 -18.89
N GLN A 192 8.82 23.60 -19.66
CA GLN A 192 9.07 24.27 -20.91
C GLN A 192 9.13 25.79 -20.76
N THR A 193 8.15 26.38 -20.05
CA THR A 193 8.03 27.83 -19.92
C THR A 193 7.23 28.22 -18.68
N ILE A 194 7.40 29.46 -18.22
CA ILE A 194 6.81 29.98 -16.97
C ILE A 194 6.33 31.41 -17.19
N GLU A 195 5.11 31.69 -16.72
CA GLU A 195 4.56 33.05 -16.67
C GLU A 195 3.98 33.37 -15.29
N GLU A 196 4.19 34.58 -14.77
CA GLU A 196 3.55 35.05 -13.54
C GLU A 196 2.26 35.82 -13.87
N ASP A 197 1.12 35.44 -13.24
CA ASP A 197 -0.12 36.18 -13.42
C ASP A 197 -0.21 37.42 -12.48
N HIS A 198 -1.23 38.25 -12.73
CA HIS A 198 -1.47 39.44 -11.91
C HIS A 198 -1.75 39.17 -10.40
N ALA A 199 -2.08 37.94 -10.05
CA ALA A 199 -2.26 37.52 -8.66
C ALA A 199 -0.97 37.00 -8.01
N GLY A 200 0.14 36.94 -8.76
CA GLY A 200 1.43 36.41 -8.30
C GLY A 200 1.50 34.88 -8.30
N ARG A 201 0.64 34.23 -9.07
CA ARG A 201 0.68 32.79 -9.30
C ARG A 201 1.48 32.49 -10.55
N LEU A 202 2.24 31.41 -10.52
CA LEU A 202 3.01 30.98 -11.66
C LEU A 202 2.22 29.96 -12.50
N TRP A 203 2.21 30.17 -13.80
CA TRP A 203 1.69 29.25 -14.79
C TRP A 203 2.85 28.58 -15.51
N ILE A 204 2.95 27.29 -15.33
CA ILE A 204 4.12 26.49 -15.67
C ILE A 204 3.69 25.45 -16.70
N ALA A 205 4.09 25.67 -17.95
CA ALA A 205 3.81 24.73 -19.02
C ALA A 205 4.88 23.63 -19.06
N THR A 206 4.44 22.39 -19.17
CA THR A 206 5.32 21.22 -19.15
C THR A 206 5.11 20.36 -20.39
N ASP A 207 5.91 19.33 -20.56
CA ASP A 207 5.69 18.34 -21.62
C ASP A 207 4.48 17.43 -21.37
N ASN A 208 3.87 17.50 -20.16
CA ASN A 208 2.67 16.73 -19.81
C ASN A 208 1.73 17.52 -18.88
N GLY A 209 1.16 18.60 -19.36
CA GLY A 209 0.17 19.41 -18.65
C GLY A 209 0.65 20.82 -18.33
N LEU A 210 -0.30 21.61 -17.81
CA LEU A 210 -0.09 22.98 -17.36
C LEU A 210 -0.30 23.02 -15.84
N SER A 211 0.71 23.46 -15.10
CA SER A 211 0.64 23.66 -13.65
C SER A 211 0.38 25.12 -13.32
N ARG A 212 -0.51 25.39 -12.36
CA ARG A 212 -0.62 26.66 -11.66
C ARG A 212 -0.05 26.49 -10.26
N PHE A 213 1.01 27.22 -9.96
CA PHE A 213 1.65 27.22 -8.63
C PHE A 213 1.28 28.50 -7.89
N ASP A 214 0.85 28.35 -6.65
CA ASP A 214 0.62 29.48 -5.74
C ASP A 214 1.76 29.55 -4.72
N PRO A 215 2.69 30.52 -4.88
CA PRO A 215 3.83 30.64 -3.96
C PRO A 215 3.45 31.03 -2.52
N ALA A 216 2.24 31.60 -2.30
CA ALA A 216 1.79 31.98 -0.95
C ALA A 216 1.35 30.75 -0.14
N THR A 217 0.78 29.76 -0.78
CA THR A 217 0.31 28.51 -0.14
C THR A 217 1.24 27.33 -0.39
N ASN A 218 2.23 27.49 -1.28
CA ASN A 218 3.14 26.45 -1.76
C ASN A 218 2.39 25.24 -2.32
N THR A 219 1.37 25.49 -3.15
CA THR A 219 0.51 24.44 -3.71
C THR A 219 0.45 24.48 -5.22
N PHE A 220 0.50 23.31 -5.83
CA PHE A 220 0.31 23.12 -7.27
C PHE A 220 -1.12 22.73 -7.59
N ARG A 221 -1.60 23.19 -8.76
CA ARG A 221 -2.80 22.72 -9.41
C ARG A 221 -2.52 22.44 -10.87
N ASN A 222 -2.80 21.22 -11.30
CA ASN A 222 -2.48 20.74 -12.63
C ASN A 222 -3.73 20.64 -13.51
N TYR A 223 -3.55 21.07 -14.78
CA TYR A 223 -4.54 20.99 -15.84
C TYR A 223 -4.03 20.07 -16.92
N PHE A 224 -4.90 19.19 -17.40
CA PHE A 224 -4.60 18.22 -18.45
C PHE A 224 -5.69 18.25 -19.52
N GLN A 225 -5.55 17.46 -20.57
CA GLN A 225 -6.58 17.30 -21.58
C GLN A 225 -7.94 16.89 -20.98
N SER A 226 -7.95 16.10 -19.92
CA SER A 226 -9.14 15.76 -19.15
C SER A 226 -9.84 16.97 -18.50
N ASP A 227 -9.13 18.07 -18.28
CA ASP A 227 -9.68 19.32 -17.72
C ASP A 227 -10.14 20.32 -18.79
N GLY A 228 -9.92 19.99 -20.07
CA GLY A 228 -10.29 20.80 -21.21
C GLY A 228 -9.13 21.44 -21.95
N LEU A 229 -7.88 21.12 -21.62
CA LEU A 229 -6.76 21.49 -22.47
C LEU A 229 -6.88 20.77 -23.83
N PRO A 230 -6.46 21.41 -24.94
CA PRO A 230 -6.48 20.76 -26.24
C PRO A 230 -5.54 19.56 -26.33
N ALA A 231 -4.39 19.61 -25.66
CA ALA A 231 -3.46 18.50 -25.44
C ALA A 231 -2.58 18.78 -24.21
N ASN A 232 -1.73 17.83 -23.82
CA ASN A 232 -0.91 17.97 -22.63
C ASN A 232 0.49 18.53 -22.92
N LYS A 233 0.99 18.41 -24.14
CA LYS A 233 2.36 18.74 -24.46
C LYS A 233 2.52 20.17 -24.92
N PHE A 234 3.30 20.94 -24.16
CA PHE A 234 3.65 22.31 -24.41
C PHE A 234 5.09 22.44 -24.91
N TYR A 235 5.38 23.58 -25.51
CA TYR A 235 6.68 23.97 -26.03
C TYR A 235 7.02 25.39 -25.59
N TYR A 236 8.29 25.73 -25.57
CA TYR A 236 8.78 27.10 -25.48
C TYR A 236 8.51 27.86 -26.81
N PRO A 237 8.26 29.21 -26.80
CA PRO A 237 8.13 30.08 -25.63
C PRO A 237 6.68 30.25 -25.13
N SER A 238 6.51 31.05 -24.07
CA SER A 238 5.22 31.64 -23.67
C SER A 238 5.22 33.15 -23.82
N TYR A 239 4.06 33.77 -23.60
CA TYR A 239 3.92 35.22 -23.68
C TYR A 239 2.75 35.70 -22.83
N GLN A 240 2.95 36.81 -22.11
CA GLN A 240 1.88 37.53 -21.45
C GLN A 240 1.66 38.90 -22.11
N ASN A 241 0.42 39.20 -22.48
CA ASN A 241 0.10 40.51 -23.04
C ASN A 241 -0.20 41.54 -21.92
N GLN A 242 -0.30 42.81 -22.32
CA GLN A 242 -0.61 43.91 -21.37
C GLN A 242 -1.99 43.78 -20.71
N ALA A 243 -2.91 43.04 -21.29
CA ALA A 243 -4.22 42.75 -20.68
C ALA A 243 -4.14 41.62 -19.62
N GLY A 244 -3.00 40.97 -19.45
CA GLY A 244 -2.79 39.86 -18.53
C GLY A 244 -3.26 38.50 -19.07
N GLU A 245 -3.52 38.42 -20.40
CA GLU A 245 -3.78 37.14 -21.03
C GLU A 245 -2.47 36.40 -21.24
N LEU A 246 -2.48 35.10 -20.94
CA LEU A 246 -1.34 34.20 -21.13
C LEU A 246 -1.49 33.40 -22.40
N PHE A 247 -0.38 33.23 -23.08
CA PHE A 247 -0.27 32.54 -24.38
C PHE A 247 0.77 31.43 -24.24
N PHE A 248 0.38 30.21 -24.58
CA PHE A 248 1.24 29.03 -24.53
C PHE A 248 1.18 28.27 -25.85
N TRP A 249 2.32 27.80 -26.31
CA TRP A 249 2.43 26.96 -27.48
C TRP A 249 2.46 25.48 -27.11
N GLY A 250 1.96 24.65 -28.02
CA GLY A 250 1.99 23.20 -27.82
C GLY A 250 1.75 22.44 -29.12
N GLU A 251 1.67 21.14 -29.07
CA GLU A 251 1.37 20.29 -30.23
C GLU A 251 0.00 20.60 -30.89
N PHE A 252 -0.85 21.31 -30.17
CA PHE A 252 -2.18 21.77 -30.58
C PHE A 252 -2.17 23.15 -31.26
N GLY A 253 -1.02 23.80 -31.36
CA GLY A 253 -0.88 25.20 -31.78
C GLY A 253 -0.86 26.17 -30.60
N LEU A 254 -1.70 27.20 -30.58
CA LEU A 254 -1.72 28.25 -29.57
C LEU A 254 -2.89 28.08 -28.61
N LEU A 255 -2.59 28.01 -27.30
CA LEU A 255 -3.55 28.15 -26.21
C LEU A 255 -3.42 29.58 -25.62
N TYR A 256 -4.52 30.29 -25.47
CA TYR A 256 -4.52 31.55 -24.73
C TYR A 256 -5.72 31.62 -23.78
N PHE A 257 -5.53 32.28 -22.65
CA PHE A 257 -6.59 32.50 -21.66
C PHE A 257 -6.22 33.63 -20.70
N HIS A 258 -7.23 34.24 -20.10
CA HIS A 258 -7.02 35.13 -18.98
C HIS A 258 -7.07 34.32 -17.68
N PRO A 259 -6.05 34.39 -16.79
CA PRO A 259 -5.99 33.60 -15.54
C PRO A 259 -7.23 33.73 -14.64
N ASP A 260 -7.85 34.91 -14.58
CA ASP A 260 -9.05 35.16 -13.79
C ASP A 260 -10.31 34.47 -14.34
N SER A 261 -10.27 33.99 -15.59
CA SER A 261 -11.36 33.19 -16.16
C SER A 261 -11.36 31.75 -15.63
N ILE A 262 -10.22 31.28 -15.11
CA ILE A 262 -10.06 29.94 -14.56
C ILE A 262 -10.56 29.93 -13.10
N ARG A 263 -11.78 29.45 -12.92
CA ARG A 263 -12.42 29.40 -11.60
C ARG A 263 -12.28 28.01 -10.99
N ASP A 264 -11.81 27.97 -9.75
CA ASP A 264 -11.76 26.77 -8.94
C ASP A 264 -13.15 26.39 -8.46
N ASN A 265 -13.49 25.12 -8.47
CA ASN A 265 -14.72 24.65 -7.86
C ASN A 265 -14.50 24.49 -6.35
N THR A 266 -14.93 25.48 -5.58
CA THR A 266 -14.81 25.49 -4.12
C THR A 266 -15.89 24.66 -3.42
N ILE A 267 -16.81 24.03 -4.18
CA ILE A 267 -17.91 23.25 -3.61
C ILE A 267 -17.42 21.83 -3.31
N PRO A 268 -17.43 21.40 -2.05
CA PRO A 268 -17.08 20.03 -1.71
C PRO A 268 -18.09 19.03 -2.29
N PRO A 269 -17.67 17.83 -2.72
CA PRO A 269 -18.57 16.87 -3.32
C PRO A 269 -19.49 16.24 -2.27
N LYS A 270 -20.73 15.91 -2.64
CA LYS A 270 -21.55 15.01 -1.86
C LYS A 270 -21.08 13.58 -2.07
N LEU A 271 -21.01 12.80 -0.99
CA LEU A 271 -20.63 11.40 -1.05
C LEU A 271 -21.85 10.48 -0.97
N ALA A 272 -21.77 9.33 -1.60
CA ALA A 272 -22.79 8.28 -1.50
C ALA A 272 -22.13 6.90 -1.51
N PHE A 273 -22.69 5.96 -0.73
CA PHE A 273 -22.39 4.54 -0.89
C PHE A 273 -23.16 4.02 -2.11
N THR A 274 -22.47 3.32 -2.99
CA THR A 274 -23.03 2.89 -4.28
C THR A 274 -23.28 1.38 -4.36
N GLY A 275 -22.54 0.57 -3.59
CA GLY A 275 -22.69 -0.88 -3.61
C GLY A 275 -21.96 -1.56 -2.45
N LEU A 276 -22.36 -2.81 -2.20
CA LEU A 276 -21.70 -3.73 -1.28
C LEU A 276 -21.54 -5.06 -2.00
N ASP A 277 -20.34 -5.60 -1.99
CA ASP A 277 -20.09 -6.96 -2.46
C ASP A 277 -19.69 -7.83 -1.25
N LEU A 278 -20.10 -9.09 -1.27
CA LEU A 278 -19.69 -10.12 -0.33
C LEU A 278 -18.97 -11.22 -1.13
N PHE A 279 -17.70 -11.51 -0.76
CA PHE A 279 -16.86 -12.47 -1.50
C PHE A 279 -16.72 -12.15 -2.99
N GLY A 280 -16.72 -10.86 -3.36
CA GLY A 280 -16.64 -10.39 -4.75
C GLY A 280 -17.96 -10.47 -5.53
N GLU A 281 -19.08 -10.90 -4.90
CA GLU A 281 -20.38 -10.94 -5.53
C GLU A 281 -21.25 -9.77 -5.04
N PRO A 282 -21.87 -8.99 -5.95
CA PRO A 282 -22.72 -7.86 -5.60
C PRO A 282 -23.95 -8.29 -4.78
N VAL A 283 -24.22 -7.56 -3.71
CA VAL A 283 -25.38 -7.78 -2.84
C VAL A 283 -26.56 -6.94 -3.33
N PRO A 284 -27.59 -7.55 -3.95
CA PRO A 284 -28.77 -6.81 -4.39
C PRO A 284 -29.64 -6.40 -3.18
N ALA A 285 -30.35 -5.30 -3.30
CA ALA A 285 -31.37 -4.94 -2.32
C ALA A 285 -32.61 -5.84 -2.48
N GLY A 286 -33.10 -6.42 -1.37
CA GLY A 286 -34.29 -7.31 -1.42
C GLY A 286 -34.58 -8.00 -0.09
N THR A 287 -35.70 -8.69 0.01
CA THR A 287 -36.19 -9.34 1.23
C THR A 287 -35.31 -10.48 1.75
N ASP A 288 -34.59 -11.14 0.85
CA ASP A 288 -33.69 -12.26 1.20
C ASP A 288 -32.20 -11.85 1.20
N SER A 289 -31.95 -10.56 1.21
CA SER A 289 -30.60 -9.96 1.17
C SER A 289 -30.26 -9.31 2.52
N PRO A 290 -28.97 -9.20 2.86
CA PRO A 290 -28.51 -8.35 3.96
C PRO A 290 -28.90 -6.87 3.81
N LEU A 291 -29.31 -6.46 2.59
CA LEU A 291 -29.73 -5.10 2.27
C LEU A 291 -31.24 -5.06 1.96
N ASP A 292 -32.03 -4.53 2.87
CA ASP A 292 -33.46 -4.28 2.63
C ASP A 292 -33.71 -3.19 1.58
N LYS A 293 -32.78 -2.24 1.46
CA LYS A 293 -32.83 -1.06 0.58
C LYS A 293 -31.48 -0.87 -0.11
N PRO A 294 -31.40 -0.09 -1.20
CA PRO A 294 -30.14 0.31 -1.78
C PRO A 294 -29.18 0.87 -0.74
N LEU A 295 -27.89 0.56 -0.84
CA LEU A 295 -26.85 0.93 0.14
C LEU A 295 -26.81 2.44 0.38
N SER A 296 -27.12 3.26 -0.64
CA SER A 296 -27.19 4.72 -0.55
C SER A 296 -28.25 5.24 0.45
N LEU A 297 -29.25 4.41 0.77
CA LEU A 297 -30.31 4.73 1.75
C LEU A 297 -30.17 3.94 3.05
N THR A 298 -29.15 3.07 3.14
CA THR A 298 -28.93 2.17 4.27
C THR A 298 -27.86 2.77 5.19
N ARG A 299 -28.13 2.80 6.49
CA ARG A 299 -27.19 3.29 7.51
C ARG A 299 -26.52 2.18 8.30
N GLN A 300 -27.12 0.99 8.29
CA GLN A 300 -26.62 -0.17 9.02
C GLN A 300 -26.84 -1.44 8.19
N VAL A 301 -25.81 -2.29 8.16
CA VAL A 301 -25.85 -3.62 7.52
C VAL A 301 -25.56 -4.67 8.59
N ASP A 302 -26.42 -5.67 8.71
CA ASP A 302 -26.23 -6.82 9.57
C ASP A 302 -25.79 -8.03 8.76
N LEU A 303 -24.61 -8.56 9.09
CA LEU A 303 -23.98 -9.69 8.40
C LEU A 303 -23.88 -10.90 9.32
N SER A 304 -23.91 -12.08 8.75
CA SER A 304 -23.60 -13.34 9.44
C SER A 304 -22.09 -13.50 9.61
N HIS A 305 -21.66 -14.29 10.59
CA HIS A 305 -20.24 -14.50 10.89
C HIS A 305 -19.41 -15.04 9.72
N TRP A 306 -20.02 -15.68 8.76
CA TRP A 306 -19.36 -16.18 7.55
C TRP A 306 -19.32 -15.17 6.41
N GLN A 307 -20.07 -14.05 6.49
CA GLN A 307 -20.08 -12.94 5.54
C GLN A 307 -19.07 -11.88 5.98
N ASN A 308 -17.80 -12.22 6.02
CA ASN A 308 -16.71 -11.43 6.62
C ASN A 308 -15.68 -10.92 5.61
N ASP A 309 -15.95 -11.09 4.32
CA ASP A 309 -15.19 -10.55 3.20
C ASP A 309 -16.07 -9.59 2.44
N LEU A 310 -15.77 -8.29 2.54
CA LEU A 310 -16.63 -7.24 2.00
C LEU A 310 -15.83 -6.25 1.15
N THR A 311 -16.47 -5.82 0.06
CA THR A 311 -16.06 -4.67 -0.73
C THR A 311 -17.16 -3.62 -0.67
N ILE A 312 -16.83 -2.43 -0.18
CA ILE A 312 -17.77 -1.33 -0.05
C ILE A 312 -17.46 -0.32 -1.14
N HIS A 313 -18.43 -0.06 -2.01
CA HIS A 313 -18.33 0.90 -3.10
C HIS A 313 -18.90 2.25 -2.68
N TYR A 314 -18.21 3.31 -3.07
CA TYR A 314 -18.59 4.69 -2.79
C TYR A 314 -18.24 5.59 -3.97
N ALA A 315 -18.88 6.76 -4.04
CA ALA A 315 -18.59 7.76 -5.05
C ALA A 315 -18.81 9.18 -4.52
N ALA A 316 -17.97 10.09 -4.98
CA ALA A 316 -18.19 11.52 -4.87
C ALA A 316 -19.09 11.96 -6.04
N LEU A 317 -20.19 12.62 -5.75
CA LEU A 317 -21.16 13.10 -6.74
C LEU A 317 -20.68 14.43 -7.32
N HIS A 318 -19.52 14.39 -7.96
CA HIS A 318 -18.91 15.47 -8.69
C HIS A 318 -18.60 14.99 -10.10
N PHE A 319 -19.29 15.57 -11.11
CA PHE A 319 -19.35 15.01 -12.47
C PHE A 319 -18.47 15.73 -13.47
N LYS A 320 -17.86 16.87 -13.09
CA LYS A 320 -17.04 17.66 -14.02
C LYS A 320 -15.77 16.91 -14.44
N ASN A 321 -15.10 16.27 -13.49
CA ASN A 321 -13.93 15.42 -13.71
C ASN A 321 -13.86 14.32 -12.65
N PRO A 322 -14.72 13.29 -12.74
CA PRO A 322 -14.90 12.32 -11.68
C PRO A 322 -13.68 11.42 -11.46
N GLU A 323 -12.76 11.35 -12.42
CA GLU A 323 -11.54 10.55 -12.32
C GLU A 323 -10.50 11.20 -11.39
N LYS A 324 -10.57 12.51 -11.19
CA LYS A 324 -9.69 13.26 -10.29
C LYS A 324 -10.21 13.37 -8.84
N ASN A 325 -11.40 12.84 -8.56
CA ASN A 325 -11.90 12.81 -7.19
C ASN A 325 -11.02 11.89 -6.34
N SER A 326 -10.59 12.36 -5.18
CA SER A 326 -9.77 11.57 -4.25
C SER A 326 -10.56 11.20 -3.01
N TYR A 327 -10.19 10.08 -2.40
CA TYR A 327 -10.91 9.51 -1.29
C TYR A 327 -9.98 9.12 -0.16
N GLN A 328 -10.47 9.21 1.06
CA GLN A 328 -9.87 8.62 2.24
C GLN A 328 -10.91 7.80 2.97
N VAL A 329 -10.50 6.63 3.44
CA VAL A 329 -11.39 5.66 4.08
C VAL A 329 -10.86 5.25 5.44
N LYS A 330 -11.77 4.90 6.33
CA LYS A 330 -11.43 4.35 7.64
C LYS A 330 -12.51 3.36 8.07
N LEU A 331 -12.11 2.20 8.57
CA LEU A 331 -12.98 1.27 9.25
C LEU A 331 -12.67 1.34 10.75
N ASP A 332 -13.53 1.98 11.53
CA ASP A 332 -13.38 2.08 12.98
C ASP A 332 -13.28 0.69 13.62
N HIS A 333 -12.41 0.49 14.57
CA HIS A 333 -12.04 -0.76 15.22
C HIS A 333 -11.23 -1.76 14.35
N TYR A 334 -10.76 -1.32 13.18
CA TYR A 334 -9.89 -2.09 12.30
C TYR A 334 -8.67 -1.28 11.82
N ASP A 335 -8.92 -0.06 11.31
CA ASP A 335 -7.87 0.86 10.88
C ASP A 335 -7.49 1.81 12.04
N ASP A 336 -6.20 2.01 12.28
CA ASP A 336 -5.71 2.95 13.31
C ASP A 336 -6.00 4.39 12.90
N ASP A 337 -5.80 4.75 11.61
CA ASP A 337 -6.00 6.09 11.07
C ASP A 337 -6.67 6.05 9.69
N TRP A 338 -6.93 7.23 9.12
CA TRP A 338 -7.42 7.37 7.76
C TRP A 338 -6.42 6.83 6.74
N ARG A 339 -6.90 5.95 5.87
CA ARG A 339 -6.15 5.39 4.77
C ARG A 339 -6.46 6.18 3.51
N ASP A 340 -5.40 6.63 2.81
CA ASP A 340 -5.55 7.24 1.50
C ASP A 340 -5.91 6.16 0.47
N ALA A 341 -7.06 6.31 -0.15
CA ALA A 341 -7.55 5.45 -1.22
C ALA A 341 -7.28 6.04 -2.61
N GLY A 342 -6.71 7.25 -2.69
CA GLY A 342 -6.49 7.95 -3.94
C GLY A 342 -7.80 8.09 -4.74
N GLN A 343 -7.80 7.62 -5.98
CA GLN A 343 -8.96 7.67 -6.88
C GLN A 343 -9.83 6.39 -6.82
N GLN A 344 -9.49 5.41 -5.98
CA GLN A 344 -10.25 4.17 -5.84
C GLN A 344 -11.64 4.45 -5.25
N ARG A 345 -12.68 3.89 -5.88
CA ARG A 345 -14.09 4.06 -5.48
C ARG A 345 -14.63 2.87 -4.70
N PHE A 346 -13.74 2.06 -4.14
CA PHE A 346 -14.08 0.92 -3.31
C PHE A 346 -13.02 0.68 -2.25
N ALA A 347 -13.41 0.02 -1.17
CA ALA A 347 -12.50 -0.44 -0.13
C ALA A 347 -12.80 -1.90 0.21
N ASN A 348 -11.74 -2.73 0.26
CA ASN A 348 -11.84 -4.14 0.56
C ASN A 348 -11.39 -4.41 2.00
N TYR A 349 -12.17 -5.24 2.70
CA TYR A 349 -11.85 -5.75 4.02
C TYR A 349 -12.13 -7.24 4.05
N THR A 350 -11.10 -8.03 4.34
CA THR A 350 -11.17 -9.48 4.33
C THR A 350 -11.03 -10.05 5.74
N ASN A 351 -11.70 -11.16 6.00
CA ASN A 351 -11.62 -11.91 7.25
C ASN A 351 -11.88 -11.07 8.51
N LEU A 352 -12.91 -10.24 8.48
CA LEU A 352 -13.32 -9.44 9.63
C LEU A 352 -13.86 -10.35 10.74
N ASN A 353 -13.44 -10.08 11.98
CA ASN A 353 -13.95 -10.78 13.14
C ASN A 353 -15.41 -10.37 13.44
N PRO A 354 -16.21 -11.23 14.10
CA PRO A 354 -17.49 -10.82 14.61
C PRO A 354 -17.38 -9.60 15.53
N GLY A 355 -18.19 -8.56 15.22
CA GLY A 355 -18.11 -7.29 15.93
C GLY A 355 -18.90 -6.18 15.26
N ARG A 356 -18.81 -4.99 15.82
CA ARG A 356 -19.42 -3.77 15.26
C ARG A 356 -18.33 -2.88 14.71
N TYR A 357 -18.47 -2.48 13.46
CA TYR A 357 -17.58 -1.61 12.73
C TYR A 357 -18.35 -0.40 12.19
N THR A 358 -17.66 0.69 11.96
CA THR A 358 -18.21 1.85 11.25
C THR A 358 -17.26 2.19 10.11
N PHE A 359 -17.70 1.97 8.89
CA PHE A 359 -16.95 2.37 7.70
C PHE A 359 -17.24 3.83 7.40
N ARG A 360 -16.16 4.64 7.27
CA ARG A 360 -16.22 6.07 7.01
C ARG A 360 -15.49 6.39 5.72
N VAL A 361 -16.05 7.33 4.97
CA VAL A 361 -15.44 7.83 3.72
C VAL A 361 -15.53 9.34 3.72
N ARG A 362 -14.42 9.98 3.38
CA ARG A 362 -14.37 11.38 2.99
C ARG A 362 -13.77 11.50 1.60
N GLY A 363 -14.15 12.53 0.84
CA GLY A 363 -13.70 12.69 -0.53
C GLY A 363 -13.50 14.14 -0.90
N SER A 364 -12.68 14.35 -1.92
CA SER A 364 -12.49 15.65 -2.53
C SER A 364 -13.11 15.69 -3.92
N ASN A 365 -13.39 16.91 -4.40
CA ASN A 365 -13.70 17.12 -5.81
C ASN A 365 -12.41 17.10 -6.65
N SER A 366 -12.52 17.28 -7.98
CA SER A 366 -11.40 17.35 -8.90
C SER A 366 -10.41 18.49 -8.63
N ASP A 367 -10.82 19.45 -7.81
CA ASP A 367 -10.07 20.66 -7.48
C ASP A 367 -9.40 20.56 -6.09
N GLY A 368 -9.42 19.35 -5.47
CA GLY A 368 -8.81 19.10 -4.19
C GLY A 368 -9.60 19.63 -2.97
N VAL A 369 -10.85 20.07 -3.18
CA VAL A 369 -11.70 20.55 -2.08
C VAL A 369 -12.35 19.36 -1.41
N TRP A 370 -11.92 19.08 -0.19
CA TRP A 370 -12.43 18.00 0.64
C TRP A 370 -13.76 18.36 1.30
N ASN A 371 -14.64 17.37 1.43
CA ASN A 371 -15.83 17.55 2.25
C ASN A 371 -15.46 17.49 3.74
N ASN A 372 -16.10 18.35 4.55
CA ASN A 372 -15.86 18.43 5.99
C ASN A 372 -16.59 17.32 6.77
N GLU A 373 -17.60 16.74 6.18
CA GLU A 373 -18.43 15.68 6.77
C GLU A 373 -18.19 14.36 6.06
N ASP A 374 -17.75 13.36 6.80
CA ASP A 374 -17.66 11.99 6.30
C ASP A 374 -19.04 11.33 6.23
N ILE A 375 -19.22 10.40 5.30
CA ILE A 375 -20.37 9.50 5.34
C ILE A 375 -19.98 8.21 6.09
N ALA A 376 -20.90 7.70 6.89
CA ALA A 376 -20.65 6.53 7.73
C ALA A 376 -21.70 5.42 7.49
N LEU A 377 -21.20 4.17 7.42
CA LEU A 377 -21.99 2.95 7.33
C LEU A 377 -21.66 2.04 8.50
N SER A 378 -22.65 1.75 9.34
CA SER A 378 -22.48 0.79 10.45
C SER A 378 -22.58 -0.65 9.92
N ILE A 379 -21.61 -1.49 10.25
CA ILE A 379 -21.53 -2.88 9.86
C ILE A 379 -21.49 -3.72 11.13
N ASN A 380 -22.45 -4.63 11.29
CA ASN A 380 -22.54 -5.50 12.43
C ASN A 380 -22.41 -6.96 11.99
N ILE A 381 -21.28 -7.58 12.26
CA ILE A 381 -21.02 -9.00 11.97
C ILE A 381 -21.40 -9.80 13.20
N ARG A 382 -22.48 -10.58 13.10
CA ARG A 382 -23.01 -11.38 14.21
C ARG A 382 -22.06 -12.54 14.54
N PRO A 383 -21.78 -12.82 15.82
CA PRO A 383 -20.98 -13.98 16.19
C PRO A 383 -21.73 -15.28 15.80
N PRO A 384 -21.01 -16.38 15.54
CA PRO A 384 -21.62 -17.68 15.31
C PRO A 384 -22.40 -18.15 16.53
N TRP A 385 -23.50 -18.91 16.28
CA TRP A 385 -24.39 -19.39 17.35
C TRP A 385 -23.62 -20.19 18.45
N TYR A 386 -22.54 -20.86 18.05
CA TYR A 386 -21.70 -21.65 18.95
C TYR A 386 -20.75 -20.82 19.81
N TRP A 387 -20.64 -19.50 19.57
CA TRP A 387 -19.89 -18.54 20.41
C TRP A 387 -20.80 -17.70 21.31
N ASN A 388 -22.14 -17.94 21.24
CA ASN A 388 -23.08 -17.24 22.10
C ASN A 388 -22.89 -17.68 23.57
N ILE A 389 -23.25 -16.82 24.52
CA ILE A 389 -23.11 -17.08 25.96
C ILE A 389 -23.80 -18.38 26.37
N TRP A 390 -24.92 -18.72 25.73
CA TRP A 390 -25.66 -19.97 26.00
C TRP A 390 -24.92 -21.23 25.56
N SER A 391 -24.22 -21.16 24.42
CA SER A 391 -23.40 -22.26 23.95
C SER A 391 -22.14 -22.45 24.82
N GLN A 392 -21.56 -21.38 25.32
CA GLN A 392 -20.44 -21.45 26.28
C GLN A 392 -20.88 -22.15 27.57
N TRP A 393 -22.05 -21.84 28.12
CA TRP A 393 -22.62 -22.55 29.26
C TRP A 393 -22.88 -24.02 28.94
N LEU A 394 -23.38 -24.33 27.74
CA LEU A 394 -23.57 -25.73 27.31
C LEU A 394 -22.23 -26.48 27.24
N TYR A 395 -21.18 -25.87 26.69
CA TYR A 395 -19.85 -26.49 26.66
C TYR A 395 -19.30 -26.72 28.06
N ALA A 396 -19.45 -25.76 28.96
CA ALA A 396 -19.04 -25.92 30.37
C ALA A 396 -19.79 -27.07 31.06
N LEU A 397 -21.09 -27.17 30.82
CA LEU A 397 -21.93 -28.25 31.36
C LEU A 397 -21.50 -29.62 30.82
N LEU A 398 -21.26 -29.72 29.49
CA LEU A 398 -20.77 -30.96 28.87
C LEU A 398 -19.39 -31.35 29.39
N LEU A 399 -18.49 -30.39 29.59
CA LEU A 399 -17.18 -30.62 30.18
C LEU A 399 -17.31 -31.18 31.62
N ILE A 400 -18.14 -30.55 32.44
CA ILE A 400 -18.40 -31.00 33.83
C ILE A 400 -19.02 -32.40 33.83
N ALA A 401 -20.00 -32.66 32.97
CA ALA A 401 -20.61 -33.98 32.83
C ALA A 401 -19.58 -35.04 32.38
N GLY A 402 -18.71 -34.71 31.47
CA GLY A 402 -17.62 -35.59 31.02
C GLY A 402 -16.62 -35.88 32.10
N LEU A 403 -16.21 -34.89 32.89
CA LEU A 403 -15.33 -35.06 34.04
C LEU A 403 -15.99 -35.91 35.14
N TYR A 404 -17.29 -35.69 35.38
CA TYR A 404 -18.06 -36.49 36.33
C TYR A 404 -18.18 -37.95 35.87
N ALA A 405 -18.46 -38.19 34.61
CA ALA A 405 -18.48 -39.54 34.04
C ALA A 405 -17.13 -40.25 34.16
N LEU A 406 -16.04 -39.52 33.86
CA LEU A 406 -14.68 -40.04 34.01
C LEU A 406 -14.36 -40.37 35.47
N TYR A 407 -14.74 -39.49 36.40
CA TYR A 407 -14.60 -39.72 37.83
C TYR A 407 -15.37 -40.96 38.26
N GLN A 408 -16.62 -41.11 37.85
CA GLN A 408 -17.44 -42.30 38.16
C GLN A 408 -16.82 -43.59 37.57
N PHE A 409 -16.32 -43.49 36.34
CA PHE A 409 -15.62 -44.64 35.74
C PHE A 409 -14.37 -45.06 36.52
N GLN A 410 -13.54 -44.09 36.90
CA GLN A 410 -12.35 -44.38 37.72
C GLN A 410 -12.69 -44.93 39.12
N LEU A 411 -13.74 -44.36 39.73
CA LEU A 411 -14.22 -44.83 41.03
C LEU A 411 -14.70 -46.29 40.96
N ARG A 412 -15.55 -46.61 39.97
CA ARG A 412 -16.01 -47.99 39.73
C ARG A 412 -14.83 -48.94 39.47
N ARG A 413 -13.85 -48.52 38.69
CA ARG A 413 -12.66 -49.32 38.41
C ARG A 413 -11.85 -49.59 39.69
N ARG A 414 -11.67 -48.58 40.54
CA ARG A 414 -10.97 -48.73 41.82
C ARG A 414 -11.72 -49.66 42.77
N LEU A 415 -13.04 -49.54 42.90
CA LEU A 415 -13.86 -50.41 43.69
C LEU A 415 -13.80 -51.88 43.23
N ALA A 416 -13.91 -52.10 41.91
CA ALA A 416 -13.82 -53.44 41.34
C ALA A 416 -12.43 -54.09 41.57
N LEU A 417 -11.35 -53.30 41.48
CA LEU A 417 -10.01 -53.80 41.79
C LEU A 417 -9.86 -54.15 43.26
N ALA A 418 -10.35 -53.29 44.18
CA ALA A 418 -10.33 -53.53 45.60
C ALA A 418 -11.17 -54.77 46.00
N GLU A 419 -12.29 -55.00 45.37
CA GLU A 419 -13.12 -56.20 45.58
C GLU A 419 -12.43 -57.45 45.06
N ALA A 420 -11.78 -57.39 43.90
CA ALA A 420 -11.01 -58.47 43.33
C ALA A 420 -9.82 -58.87 44.26
N ASP A 421 -9.12 -57.88 44.80
CA ASP A 421 -8.02 -58.13 45.74
C ASP A 421 -8.52 -58.76 47.02
N ARG A 422 -9.64 -58.28 47.55
CA ARG A 422 -10.27 -58.88 48.78
C ARG A 422 -10.70 -60.32 48.52
N LEU A 423 -11.26 -60.62 47.35
CA LEU A 423 -11.60 -62.02 47.04
C LEU A 423 -10.40 -62.91 46.92
N ARG A 424 -9.29 -62.42 46.34
CA ARG A 424 -8.02 -63.14 46.26
C ARG A 424 -7.44 -63.45 47.65
N GLU A 425 -7.44 -62.45 48.55
CA GLU A 425 -6.97 -62.65 49.93
C GLU A 425 -7.78 -63.72 50.70
N LEU A 426 -9.12 -63.69 50.49
CA LEU A 426 -9.99 -64.71 51.07
C LEU A 426 -9.72 -66.09 50.47
N ASP A 427 -9.46 -66.22 49.21
CA ASP A 427 -9.16 -67.48 48.54
C ASP A 427 -7.78 -68.02 48.98
N GLU A 428 -6.78 -67.17 49.08
CA GLU A 428 -5.48 -67.52 49.62
C GLU A 428 -5.57 -67.93 51.10
N PHE A 429 -6.37 -67.21 51.89
CA PHE A 429 -6.58 -67.56 53.27
C PHE A 429 -7.24 -68.96 53.43
N LYS A 430 -8.32 -69.21 52.66
CA LYS A 430 -8.97 -70.50 52.60
C LYS A 430 -7.96 -71.61 52.23
N SER A 431 -7.20 -71.42 51.21
CA SER A 431 -6.21 -72.40 50.70
C SER A 431 -5.15 -72.74 51.79
N ARG A 432 -4.59 -71.71 52.41
CA ARG A 432 -3.61 -71.86 53.48
C ARG A 432 -4.25 -72.53 54.74
N PHE A 433 -5.47 -72.13 55.09
CA PHE A 433 -6.19 -72.72 56.26
C PHE A 433 -6.43 -74.20 56.04
N TYR A 434 -6.93 -74.61 54.89
CA TYR A 434 -7.15 -76.05 54.61
C TYR A 434 -5.86 -76.84 54.57
N THR A 435 -4.80 -76.30 54.02
CA THR A 435 -3.51 -77.00 53.94
C THR A 435 -2.91 -77.19 55.33
N ASN A 436 -2.93 -76.12 56.11
CA ASN A 436 -2.39 -76.18 57.50
C ASN A 436 -3.17 -77.16 58.39
N ILE A 437 -4.51 -77.05 58.37
CA ILE A 437 -5.37 -77.93 59.16
C ILE A 437 -5.14 -79.41 58.80
N THR A 438 -5.01 -79.67 57.53
CA THR A 438 -4.72 -81.04 57.08
C THR A 438 -3.40 -81.57 57.59
N HIS A 439 -2.35 -80.75 57.55
CA HIS A 439 -1.06 -81.18 58.11
C HIS A 439 -1.12 -81.39 59.63
N GLU A 440 -1.79 -80.46 60.33
CA GLU A 440 -1.95 -80.56 61.82
C GLU A 440 -2.75 -81.79 62.23
N PHE A 441 -3.71 -82.23 61.42
CA PHE A 441 -4.46 -83.45 61.76
C PHE A 441 -3.81 -84.76 61.27
N ARG A 442 -3.10 -84.74 60.16
CA ARG A 442 -2.44 -85.90 59.61
C ARG A 442 -1.37 -86.44 60.55
N THR A 443 -0.60 -85.56 61.16
CA THR A 443 0.51 -85.93 62.04
C THR A 443 0.07 -86.72 63.25
N PRO A 444 -0.90 -86.26 64.12
CA PRO A 444 -1.33 -87.04 65.25
C PRO A 444 -2.05 -88.38 64.83
N LEU A 445 -2.79 -88.31 63.72
CA LEU A 445 -3.44 -89.53 63.20
C LEU A 445 -2.45 -90.57 62.73
N THR A 446 -1.37 -90.19 62.09
CA THR A 446 -0.29 -91.10 61.70
C THR A 446 0.41 -91.71 62.93
N VAL A 447 0.59 -90.88 63.94
CA VAL A 447 1.15 -91.39 65.23
C VAL A 447 0.20 -92.38 65.90
N ILE A 448 -1.12 -92.11 65.96
CA ILE A 448 -2.13 -92.96 66.49
C ILE A 448 -2.16 -94.30 65.71
N GLN A 449 -2.14 -94.26 64.38
CA GLN A 449 -2.07 -95.47 63.52
C GLN A 449 -0.80 -96.26 63.75
N GLY A 450 0.35 -95.59 63.85
CA GLY A 450 1.64 -96.26 64.07
C GLY A 450 1.69 -96.90 65.43
N MET A 451 1.21 -96.21 66.49
CA MET A 451 1.19 -96.79 67.82
C MET A 451 0.17 -97.95 67.96
N THR A 452 -1.02 -97.80 67.33
CA THR A 452 -1.99 -98.92 67.36
C THR A 452 -1.50 -100.12 66.58
N GLY A 453 -0.75 -99.90 65.51
CA GLY A 453 -0.05 -100.96 64.73
C GLY A 453 0.95 -101.70 65.62
N VAL A 454 1.80 -100.97 66.37
CA VAL A 454 2.83 -101.56 67.28
C VAL A 454 2.17 -102.28 68.44
N ILE A 455 1.05 -101.73 68.93
CA ILE A 455 0.31 -102.42 70.04
C ILE A 455 -0.38 -103.68 69.51
N ALA A 456 -0.96 -103.65 68.31
CA ALA A 456 -1.58 -104.83 67.68
C ALA A 456 -0.58 -105.95 67.45
N GLU A 457 0.67 -105.65 67.13
CA GLU A 457 1.76 -106.62 66.91
C GLU A 457 2.26 -107.27 68.20
N LYS A 458 2.08 -106.58 69.35
CA LYS A 458 2.56 -107.03 70.66
C LYS A 458 1.45 -107.53 71.59
N ALA A 459 0.20 -107.39 71.30
CA ALA A 459 -0.92 -107.69 72.19
C ALA A 459 -1.37 -109.18 72.10
N THR A 460 -1.41 -109.87 73.23
CA THR A 460 -2.03 -111.18 73.29
C THR A 460 -3.57 -111.00 73.24
N ASN A 461 -4.22 -111.68 72.37
CA ASN A 461 -5.64 -111.81 71.93
C ASN A 461 -6.81 -111.16 72.76
N LYS A 462 -6.60 -110.32 73.77
CA LYS A 462 -7.66 -109.79 74.61
C LYS A 462 -8.16 -108.41 74.29
N PHE A 463 -7.46 -107.61 73.37
CA PHE A 463 -7.82 -106.19 72.99
C PHE A 463 -7.83 -105.95 71.49
N ASN A 464 -7.79 -107.00 70.65
CA ASN A 464 -7.71 -106.84 69.18
C ASN A 464 -8.91 -106.11 68.56
N THR A 465 -10.12 -106.29 69.16
CA THR A 465 -11.33 -105.66 68.71
C THR A 465 -11.36 -104.14 68.95
N GLU A 466 -10.80 -103.61 70.02
CA GLU A 466 -10.66 -102.20 70.34
C GLU A 466 -9.60 -101.54 69.50
N ILE A 467 -8.48 -102.23 69.29
CA ILE A 467 -7.36 -101.74 68.50
C ILE A 467 -7.81 -101.64 66.98
N ASP A 468 -8.48 -102.65 66.50
CA ASP A 468 -9.06 -102.65 65.16
C ASP A 468 -10.11 -101.53 64.97
N SER A 469 -10.86 -101.23 66.04
CA SER A 469 -11.80 -100.10 65.99
C SER A 469 -11.11 -98.73 65.95
N ILE A 470 -10.01 -98.54 66.71
CA ILE A 470 -9.22 -97.27 66.67
C ILE A 470 -8.53 -97.12 65.35
N GLN A 471 -7.97 -98.20 64.78
CA GLN A 471 -7.36 -98.13 63.40
C GLN A 471 -8.36 -97.75 62.32
N ARG A 472 -9.54 -98.44 62.37
CA ARG A 472 -10.61 -98.12 61.40
C ARG A 472 -11.10 -96.70 61.51
N ASN A 473 -11.33 -96.23 62.75
CA ASN A 473 -11.76 -94.86 62.98
C ASN A 473 -10.69 -93.82 62.55
N SER A 474 -9.41 -94.08 62.85
CA SER A 474 -8.27 -93.26 62.44
C SER A 474 -8.15 -93.20 60.92
N GLN A 475 -8.30 -94.35 60.24
CA GLN A 475 -8.28 -94.43 58.78
C GLN A 475 -9.49 -93.72 58.22
N GLN A 476 -10.69 -93.85 58.78
CA GLN A 476 -11.88 -93.14 58.37
C GLN A 476 -11.69 -91.61 58.48
N LEU A 477 -11.09 -91.14 59.57
CA LEU A 477 -10.83 -89.76 59.83
C LEU A 477 -9.80 -89.22 58.84
N LEU A 478 -8.73 -89.98 58.51
CA LEU A 478 -7.73 -89.61 57.52
C LEU A 478 -8.35 -89.48 56.10
N ASP A 479 -9.24 -90.43 55.74
CA ASP A 479 -9.95 -90.39 54.47
C ASP A 479 -10.91 -89.21 54.38
N GLN A 480 -11.59 -88.86 55.49
CA GLN A 480 -12.43 -87.65 55.55
C GLN A 480 -11.61 -86.38 55.39
N ILE A 481 -10.43 -86.27 56.02
CA ILE A 481 -9.52 -85.09 55.88
C ILE A 481 -8.96 -85.02 54.44
N ASN A 482 -8.58 -86.14 53.85
CA ASN A 482 -8.11 -86.18 52.48
C ASN A 482 -9.22 -85.76 51.49
N ARG A 483 -10.44 -86.26 51.71
CA ARG A 483 -11.61 -85.79 50.89
C ARG A 483 -11.88 -84.27 51.06
N LEU A 484 -11.71 -83.74 52.26
CA LEU A 484 -11.90 -82.31 52.52
C LEU A 484 -10.79 -81.48 51.77
N LEU A 485 -9.55 -81.99 51.73
CA LEU A 485 -8.45 -81.46 50.95
C LEU A 485 -8.73 -81.49 49.44
N ASP A 486 -9.20 -82.59 48.93
CA ASP A 486 -9.48 -82.77 47.55
C ASP A 486 -10.65 -81.88 47.10
N LEU A 487 -11.69 -81.73 47.95
CA LEU A 487 -12.77 -80.77 47.74
C LEU A 487 -12.24 -79.33 47.72
N SER A 488 -11.32 -78.97 48.64
CA SER A 488 -10.68 -77.65 48.63
C SER A 488 -9.79 -77.42 47.43
N LYS A 489 -9.08 -78.41 46.91
CA LYS A 489 -8.31 -78.31 45.69
C LYS A 489 -9.20 -78.18 44.40
N LEU A 490 -10.37 -78.85 44.47
CA LEU A 490 -11.38 -78.80 43.42
C LEU A 490 -11.98 -77.42 43.37
N ASP A 491 -12.41 -76.84 44.52
CA ASP A 491 -12.92 -75.45 44.61
C ASP A 491 -11.84 -74.41 44.19
N ALA A 492 -10.58 -74.67 44.42
CA ALA A 492 -9.45 -73.82 44.03
C ALA A 492 -9.02 -74.04 42.57
N GLY A 493 -9.63 -74.91 41.82
CA GLY A 493 -9.26 -75.27 40.43
C GLY A 493 -7.88 -75.89 40.26
N LYS A 494 -7.30 -76.45 41.37
CA LYS A 494 -5.95 -76.99 41.40
C LYS A 494 -5.90 -78.55 41.48
N LEU A 495 -7.03 -79.20 41.13
CA LEU A 495 -7.08 -80.62 41.07
C LEU A 495 -6.59 -81.15 39.74
N ASP A 496 -5.47 -81.82 39.75
CA ASP A 496 -4.93 -82.48 38.56
C ASP A 496 -5.63 -83.85 38.38
N LEU A 497 -6.58 -83.96 37.46
CA LEU A 497 -7.31 -85.20 37.15
C LEU A 497 -6.40 -86.13 36.32
N GLN A 498 -5.80 -87.11 36.93
CA GLN A 498 -5.16 -88.17 36.16
C GLN A 498 -6.25 -89.16 35.69
N LEU A 499 -6.61 -89.02 34.43
CA LEU A 499 -7.49 -89.97 33.77
C LEU A 499 -6.72 -91.26 33.44
N VAL A 500 -7.02 -92.32 34.22
CA VAL A 500 -6.51 -93.65 33.86
C VAL A 500 -7.60 -94.41 33.10
N GLN A 501 -7.24 -94.93 31.91
CA GLN A 501 -8.10 -95.78 31.09
C GLN A 501 -8.19 -97.16 31.78
N GLY A 502 -9.35 -97.50 32.36
CA GLY A 502 -9.64 -98.77 32.88
C GLY A 502 -10.87 -99.38 32.20
N ASP A 503 -10.82 -100.65 31.87
CA ASP A 503 -11.96 -101.39 31.33
C ASP A 503 -13.03 -101.49 32.40
N ILE A 504 -14.24 -101.03 32.06
CA ILE A 504 -15.44 -101.27 32.84
C ILE A 504 -16.02 -102.55 32.30
N LEU A 505 -15.72 -103.69 32.97
CA LEU A 505 -16.48 -104.88 32.76
C LEU A 505 -17.35 -105.20 34.00
N PRO A 506 -18.58 -105.79 33.81
CA PRO A 506 -19.76 -105.72 34.68
C PRO A 506 -19.60 -106.48 35.98
#